data_6784bd18c93618782351d6121d264cad
#
_entry.id   6784bd18c93618782351d6121d264cad
#
_cell.length_a   1.000
_cell.length_b   1.000
_cell.length_c   1.000
_cell.angle_alpha   90.00
_cell.angle_beta   90.00
_cell.angle_gamma   90.00
#
_symmetry.space_group_name_H-M   'P 1'
#
loop_
_entity.id
_entity.type
_entity.pdbx_description
1 polymer ?
#
loop_
_entity_poly.entity_id
_entity_poly.type
_entity_poly.pdbx_seq_one_letter_code
_entity_poly.pdbx_strand_id
1 'polypeptide(L)'
;MKKIQMVDLQSQYYKIKADVDNAVLNVLDSAAFINGPEVKSFQNELEQYLDVKHVIPCANGTDALQIALMALDLKEGDEVITADFTFAATVEVIHLLKLKSVLVDVNYDTFTIDPEKVKAAITPRTKAII
;
A
#
# COMPACT_ATOMS: atom_id res chain seq x y z
N MET A 1 11.33 33.15 -12.83
CA MET A 1 11.78 31.86 -12.25
C MET A 1 10.73 30.79 -12.54
N LYS A 2 11.14 29.61 -13.02
CA LYS A 2 10.22 28.49 -13.25
C LYS A 2 9.76 27.99 -11.86
N LYS A 3 8.44 27.86 -11.65
CA LYS A 3 7.90 27.36 -10.38
C LYS A 3 8.31 25.91 -10.19
N ILE A 4 9.01 25.63 -9.11
CA ILE A 4 9.39 24.25 -8.76
C ILE A 4 8.17 23.61 -8.08
N GLN A 5 7.72 22.47 -8.60
CA GLN A 5 6.65 21.67 -8.01
C GLN A 5 7.26 20.48 -7.26
N MET A 6 6.65 20.10 -6.16
CA MET A 6 7.09 18.92 -5.39
C MET A 6 6.93 17.63 -6.19
N VAL A 7 5.85 17.52 -6.99
CA VAL A 7 5.57 16.38 -7.87
C VAL A 7 5.07 16.94 -9.21
N ASP A 8 5.67 16.52 -10.31
CA ASP A 8 5.31 16.94 -11.67
C ASP A 8 4.61 15.79 -12.42
N LEU A 9 3.37 15.50 -12.04
CA LEU A 9 2.54 14.46 -12.65
C LEU A 9 2.18 14.79 -14.11
N GLN A 10 2.09 16.08 -14.47
CA GLN A 10 1.78 16.46 -15.85
C GLN A 10 2.89 16.07 -16.82
N SER A 11 4.14 16.35 -16.46
CA SER A 11 5.28 15.95 -17.29
C SER A 11 5.40 14.43 -17.43
N GLN A 12 5.09 13.68 -16.37
CA GLN A 12 5.03 12.22 -16.43
C GLN A 12 3.93 11.75 -17.39
N TYR A 13 2.71 12.26 -17.23
CA TYR A 13 1.58 11.92 -18.10
C TYR A 13 1.88 12.22 -19.58
N TYR A 14 2.42 13.40 -19.91
CA TYR A 14 2.72 13.75 -21.30
C TYR A 14 3.72 12.80 -21.95
N LYS A 15 4.63 12.19 -21.21
CA LYS A 15 5.59 11.21 -21.75
C LYS A 15 4.94 9.89 -22.17
N ILE A 16 3.86 9.51 -21.49
CA ILE A 16 3.15 8.23 -21.70
C ILE A 16 1.71 8.45 -22.18
N LYS A 17 1.39 9.68 -22.61
CA LYS A 17 0.02 10.10 -22.90
C LYS A 17 -0.69 9.21 -23.93
N ALA A 18 -0.02 8.88 -25.04
CA ALA A 18 -0.65 8.10 -26.10
C ALA A 18 -1.08 6.71 -25.61
N ASP A 19 -0.23 6.04 -24.85
CA ASP A 19 -0.51 4.70 -24.33
C ASP A 19 -1.62 4.73 -23.29
N VAL A 20 -1.57 5.71 -22.36
CA VAL A 20 -2.59 5.87 -21.32
C VAL A 20 -3.95 6.22 -21.91
N ASP A 21 -4.00 7.20 -22.82
CA ASP A 21 -5.28 7.62 -23.43
C ASP A 21 -5.93 6.46 -24.21
N ASN A 22 -5.14 5.72 -24.98
CA ASN A 22 -5.64 4.56 -25.73
C ASN A 22 -6.16 3.47 -24.79
N ALA A 23 -5.44 3.15 -23.74
CA ALA A 23 -5.86 2.15 -22.76
C ALA A 23 -7.16 2.53 -22.07
N VAL A 24 -7.29 3.79 -21.62
CA VAL A 24 -8.50 4.31 -20.96
C VAL A 24 -9.69 4.30 -21.93
N LEU A 25 -9.51 4.76 -23.18
CA LEU A 25 -10.57 4.77 -24.19
C LEU A 25 -11.05 3.34 -24.52
N ASN A 26 -10.15 2.38 -24.63
CA ASN A 26 -10.52 0.98 -24.87
C ASN A 26 -11.38 0.40 -23.73
N VAL A 27 -11.07 0.74 -22.48
CA VAL A 27 -11.90 0.32 -21.34
C VAL A 27 -13.28 0.96 -21.39
N LEU A 28 -13.36 2.25 -21.75
CA LEU A 28 -14.65 2.95 -21.91
C LEU A 28 -15.49 2.35 -23.03
N ASP A 29 -14.89 2.07 -24.18
CA ASP A 29 -15.56 1.48 -25.33
C ASP A 29 -16.09 0.07 -25.04
N SER A 30 -15.33 -0.71 -24.27
CA SER A 30 -15.74 -2.06 -23.87
C SER A 30 -16.79 -2.10 -22.76
N ALA A 31 -16.93 -0.99 -22.00
CA ALA A 31 -17.73 -0.89 -20.77
C ALA A 31 -17.45 -1.98 -19.71
N ALA A 32 -16.31 -2.65 -19.78
CA ALA A 32 -15.90 -3.71 -18.85
C ALA A 32 -15.25 -3.13 -17.58
N PHE A 33 -15.99 -2.36 -16.80
CA PHE A 33 -15.48 -1.58 -15.66
C PHE A 33 -15.24 -2.40 -14.39
N ILE A 34 -15.95 -3.51 -14.19
CA ILE A 34 -15.86 -4.31 -12.98
C ILE A 34 -15.14 -5.61 -13.28
N ASN A 35 -13.97 -5.80 -12.70
CA ASN A 35 -13.13 -6.98 -12.92
C ASN A 35 -12.92 -7.29 -14.41
N GLY A 36 -12.73 -6.23 -15.22
CA GLY A 36 -12.51 -6.36 -16.65
C GLY A 36 -11.18 -7.01 -17.01
N PRO A 37 -10.94 -7.25 -18.32
CA PRO A 37 -9.71 -7.89 -18.80
C PRO A 37 -8.44 -7.21 -18.33
N GLU A 38 -8.44 -5.87 -18.21
CA GLU A 38 -7.28 -5.08 -17.79
C GLU A 38 -6.85 -5.39 -16.36
N VAL A 39 -7.81 -5.64 -15.46
CA VAL A 39 -7.49 -6.06 -14.08
C VAL A 39 -6.76 -7.40 -14.08
N LYS A 40 -7.21 -8.33 -14.92
CA LYS A 40 -6.58 -9.66 -15.05
C LYS A 40 -5.19 -9.57 -15.67
N SER A 41 -5.01 -8.73 -16.70
CA SER A 41 -3.71 -8.49 -17.32
C SER A 41 -2.73 -7.88 -16.31
N PHE A 42 -3.13 -6.85 -15.60
CA PHE A 42 -2.33 -6.22 -14.54
C PHE A 42 -1.91 -7.23 -13.47
N GLN A 43 -2.85 -8.07 -13.01
CA GLN A 43 -2.57 -9.12 -12.03
C GLN A 43 -1.47 -10.06 -12.55
N ASN A 44 -1.63 -10.60 -13.76
CA ASN A 44 -0.69 -11.56 -14.34
C ASN A 44 0.70 -10.92 -14.59
N GLU A 45 0.74 -9.69 -15.09
CA GLU A 45 1.99 -8.97 -15.34
C GLU A 45 2.74 -8.70 -14.04
N LEU A 46 2.02 -8.32 -12.98
CA LEU A 46 2.63 -8.05 -11.68
C LEU A 46 3.08 -9.34 -10.98
N GLU A 47 2.36 -10.47 -11.14
CA GLU A 47 2.80 -11.79 -10.69
C GLU A 47 4.14 -12.18 -11.33
N GLN A 48 4.28 -11.96 -12.65
CA GLN A 48 5.52 -12.24 -13.38
C GLN A 48 6.65 -11.28 -12.97
N TYR A 49 6.35 -10.00 -12.87
CA TYR A 49 7.35 -8.97 -12.53
C TYR A 49 7.94 -9.16 -11.13
N LEU A 50 7.12 -9.55 -10.16
CA LEU A 50 7.51 -9.76 -8.76
C LEU A 50 7.96 -11.20 -8.47
N ASP A 51 7.84 -12.11 -9.44
CA ASP A 51 8.09 -13.55 -9.25
C ASP A 51 7.30 -14.14 -8.07
N VAL A 52 6.01 -13.80 -7.98
CA VAL A 52 5.09 -14.29 -6.94
C VAL A 52 3.98 -15.12 -7.55
N LYS A 53 3.40 -16.03 -6.76
CA LYS A 53 2.34 -16.93 -7.24
C LYS A 53 0.99 -16.23 -7.41
N HIS A 54 0.72 -15.22 -6.60
CA HIS A 54 -0.58 -14.57 -6.57
C HIS A 54 -0.44 -13.07 -6.29
N VAL A 55 -1.19 -12.29 -7.04
CA VAL A 55 -1.44 -10.87 -6.80
C VAL A 55 -2.93 -10.69 -6.61
N ILE A 56 -3.34 -9.97 -5.59
CA ILE A 56 -4.73 -9.66 -5.30
C ILE A 56 -4.96 -8.17 -5.57
N PRO A 57 -5.62 -7.81 -6.68
CA PRO A 57 -5.93 -6.42 -6.99
C PRO A 57 -6.88 -5.82 -5.95
N CYS A 58 -6.60 -4.59 -5.55
CA CYS A 58 -7.46 -3.80 -4.66
C CYS A 58 -7.51 -2.35 -5.14
N ALA A 59 -8.37 -1.54 -4.55
CA ALA A 59 -8.63 -0.19 -5.06
C ALA A 59 -7.44 0.78 -4.84
N ASN A 60 -6.70 0.60 -3.75
CA ASN A 60 -5.61 1.51 -3.37
C ASN A 60 -4.71 0.86 -2.30
N GLY A 61 -3.62 1.56 -1.92
CA GLY A 61 -2.66 1.08 -0.93
C GLY A 61 -3.22 0.96 0.49
N THR A 62 -4.18 1.79 0.88
CA THR A 62 -4.85 1.70 2.19
C THR A 62 -5.64 0.40 2.29
N ASP A 63 -6.42 0.07 1.25
CA ASP A 63 -7.14 -1.20 1.17
C ASP A 63 -6.19 -2.40 1.18
N ALA A 64 -5.04 -2.29 0.50
CA ALA A 64 -4.02 -3.33 0.50
C ALA A 64 -3.51 -3.63 1.92
N LEU A 65 -3.20 -2.61 2.71
CA LEU A 65 -2.80 -2.76 4.11
C LEU A 65 -3.91 -3.39 4.95
N GLN A 66 -5.14 -2.92 4.79
CA GLN A 66 -6.28 -3.44 5.52
C GLN A 66 -6.54 -4.93 5.21
N ILE A 67 -6.54 -5.29 3.92
CA ILE A 67 -6.74 -6.68 3.48
C ILE A 67 -5.62 -7.58 4.00
N ALA A 68 -4.37 -7.11 3.98
CA ALA A 68 -3.23 -7.85 4.52
C ALA A 68 -3.40 -8.15 6.02
N LEU A 69 -3.80 -7.14 6.81
CA LEU A 69 -4.08 -7.34 8.24
C LEU A 69 -5.28 -8.26 8.49
N MET A 70 -6.35 -8.15 7.69
CA MET A 70 -7.51 -9.05 7.78
C MET A 70 -7.12 -10.51 7.49
N ALA A 71 -6.19 -10.75 6.56
CA ALA A 71 -5.72 -12.09 6.21
C ALA A 71 -4.94 -12.78 7.35
N LEU A 72 -4.44 -12.03 8.33
CA LEU A 72 -3.73 -12.55 9.49
C LEU A 72 -4.66 -13.07 10.60
N ASP A 73 -5.98 -12.93 10.46
CA ASP A 73 -7.00 -13.33 11.45
C ASP A 73 -6.73 -12.82 12.88
N LEU A 74 -6.26 -11.57 12.97
CA LEU A 74 -5.95 -10.90 14.24
C LEU A 74 -7.23 -10.65 15.04
N LYS A 75 -7.11 -10.58 16.36
CA LYS A 75 -8.24 -10.37 17.27
C LYS A 75 -8.23 -8.95 17.84
N GLU A 76 -9.40 -8.47 18.23
CA GLU A 76 -9.53 -7.17 18.87
C GLU A 76 -8.56 -7.02 20.06
N GLY A 77 -7.78 -5.94 20.06
CA GLY A 77 -6.75 -5.66 21.06
C GLY A 77 -5.39 -6.29 20.82
N ASP A 78 -5.21 -7.10 19.76
CA ASP A 78 -3.88 -7.52 19.30
C ASP A 78 -3.06 -6.29 18.88
N GLU A 79 -1.76 -6.34 19.14
CA GLU A 79 -0.85 -5.23 18.90
C GLU A 79 -0.16 -5.37 17.54
N VAL A 80 -0.14 -4.27 16.80
CA VAL A 80 0.61 -4.11 15.54
C VAL A 80 1.61 -3.00 15.70
N ILE A 81 2.90 -3.31 15.55
CA ILE A 81 3.98 -2.33 15.65
C ILE A 81 4.14 -1.64 14.29
N THR A 82 4.26 -0.32 14.30
CA THR A 82 4.58 0.47 13.11
C THR A 82 5.42 1.69 13.47
N ALA A 83 6.08 2.28 12.47
CA ALA A 83 6.84 3.50 12.66
C ALA A 83 5.89 4.69 12.96
N ASP A 84 6.33 5.63 13.79
CA ASP A 84 5.62 6.90 14.02
C ASP A 84 5.82 7.90 12.86
N PHE A 85 6.88 7.73 12.07
CA PHE A 85 7.12 8.47 10.83
C PHE A 85 6.60 7.68 9.62
N THR A 86 5.29 7.70 9.42
CA THR A 86 4.60 6.98 8.34
C THR A 86 3.40 7.77 7.83
N PHE A 87 2.80 7.31 6.73
CA PHE A 87 1.53 7.84 6.26
C PHE A 87 0.39 7.40 7.18
N ALA A 88 -0.57 8.30 7.42
CA ALA A 88 -1.66 8.09 8.38
C ALA A 88 -2.45 6.78 8.15
N ALA A 89 -2.58 6.34 6.88
CA ALA A 89 -3.29 5.12 6.53
C ALA A 89 -2.77 3.88 7.28
N THR A 90 -1.46 3.81 7.57
CA THR A 90 -0.88 2.67 8.30
C THR A 90 -1.49 2.52 9.70
N VAL A 91 -1.66 3.63 10.42
CA VAL A 91 -2.28 3.63 11.75
C VAL A 91 -3.81 3.50 11.66
N GLU A 92 -4.40 4.12 10.65
CA GLU A 92 -5.85 4.10 10.42
C GLU A 92 -6.38 2.68 10.23
N VAL A 93 -5.76 1.86 9.37
CA VAL A 93 -6.22 0.49 9.12
C VAL A 93 -6.10 -0.40 10.36
N ILE A 94 -5.09 -0.18 11.21
CA ILE A 94 -4.95 -0.88 12.49
C ILE A 94 -6.16 -0.60 13.38
N HIS A 95 -6.54 0.66 13.50
CA HIS A 95 -7.68 1.07 14.33
C HIS A 95 -9.04 0.67 13.73
N LEU A 96 -9.20 0.73 12.40
CA LEU A 96 -10.42 0.26 11.72
C LEU A 96 -10.71 -1.21 12.02
N LEU A 97 -9.66 -2.03 12.18
CA LEU A 97 -9.78 -3.43 12.55
C LEU A 97 -9.84 -3.68 14.07
N LYS A 98 -10.00 -2.62 14.88
CA LYS A 98 -10.02 -2.66 16.36
C LYS A 98 -8.74 -3.24 16.97
N LEU A 99 -7.64 -3.19 16.24
CA LEU A 99 -6.32 -3.56 16.71
C LEU A 99 -5.69 -2.37 17.44
N LYS A 100 -4.62 -2.63 18.18
CA LYS A 100 -3.88 -1.61 18.92
C LYS A 100 -2.58 -1.29 18.19
N SER A 101 -2.40 -0.05 17.75
CA SER A 101 -1.14 0.43 17.21
C SER A 101 -0.10 0.64 18.32
N VAL A 102 1.11 0.14 18.08
CA VAL A 102 2.29 0.39 18.93
C VAL A 102 3.29 1.15 18.06
N LEU A 103 3.40 2.45 18.32
CA LEU A 103 4.28 3.32 17.56
C LEU A 103 5.71 3.23 18.09
N VAL A 104 6.65 3.08 17.19
CA VAL A 104 8.08 3.12 17.47
C VAL A 104 8.75 4.13 16.56
N ASP A 105 9.77 4.77 17.09
CA ASP A 105 10.52 5.79 16.38
C ASP A 105 11.37 5.18 15.25
N VAL A 106 11.78 6.01 14.31
CA VAL A 106 12.63 5.64 13.17
C VAL A 106 14.10 5.90 13.47
N ASN A 107 14.96 5.30 12.67
CA ASN A 107 16.39 5.66 12.67
C ASN A 107 16.55 7.04 12.04
N TYR A 108 17.29 7.92 12.71
CA TYR A 108 17.44 9.33 12.31
C TYR A 108 18.09 9.51 10.92
N ASP A 109 19.02 8.63 10.54
CA ASP A 109 19.77 8.77 9.30
C ASP A 109 19.04 8.18 8.10
N THR A 110 18.25 7.12 8.29
CA THR A 110 17.61 6.36 7.21
C THR A 110 16.11 6.58 7.10
N PHE A 111 15.47 7.11 8.14
CA PHE A 111 14.02 7.25 8.28
C PHE A 111 13.25 5.92 8.16
N THR A 112 13.94 4.79 8.28
CA THR A 112 13.30 3.48 8.38
C THR A 112 13.03 3.14 9.84
N ILE A 113 12.05 2.25 10.09
CA ILE A 113 11.74 1.77 11.44
C ILE A 113 13.03 1.27 12.16
N ASP A 114 13.18 1.62 13.43
CA ASP A 114 14.34 1.22 14.24
C ASP A 114 14.15 -0.20 14.79
N PRO A 115 14.95 -1.20 14.35
CA PRO A 115 14.79 -2.59 14.79
C PRO A 115 14.96 -2.80 16.29
N GLU A 116 15.82 -2.01 16.96
CA GLU A 116 16.02 -2.15 18.42
C GLU A 116 14.80 -1.63 19.18
N LYS A 117 14.17 -0.55 18.70
CA LYS A 117 12.91 -0.05 19.26
C LYS A 117 11.75 -1.01 19.01
N VAL A 118 11.69 -1.63 17.82
CA VAL A 118 10.73 -2.70 17.53
C VAL A 118 10.90 -3.84 18.53
N LYS A 119 12.11 -4.34 18.70
CA LYS A 119 12.43 -5.44 19.63
C LYS A 119 12.04 -5.12 21.08
N ALA A 120 12.29 -3.90 21.52
CA ALA A 120 11.92 -3.44 22.85
C ALA A 120 10.38 -3.30 23.03
N ALA A 121 9.64 -3.08 21.96
CA ALA A 121 8.19 -2.90 21.98
C ALA A 121 7.39 -4.21 21.86
N ILE A 122 8.05 -5.34 21.57
CA ILE A 122 7.39 -6.64 21.42
C ILE A 122 6.80 -7.11 22.76
N THR A 123 5.53 -7.46 22.74
CA THR A 123 4.80 -8.07 23.86
C THR A 123 4.15 -9.39 23.42
N PRO A 124 3.59 -10.20 24.32
CA PRO A 124 2.81 -11.38 23.97
C PRO A 124 1.60 -11.09 23.06
N ARG A 125 1.12 -9.83 23.04
CA ARG A 125 0.03 -9.37 22.19
C ARG A 125 0.50 -8.87 20.82
N THR A 126 1.78 -8.68 20.59
CA THR A 126 2.30 -8.29 19.28
C THR A 126 2.11 -9.41 18.28
N LYS A 127 1.38 -9.14 17.20
CA LYS A 127 1.03 -10.13 16.17
C LYS A 127 1.52 -9.75 14.78
N ALA A 128 1.79 -8.46 14.53
CA ALA A 128 2.29 -8.00 13.25
C ALA A 128 3.19 -6.77 13.42
N ILE A 129 3.97 -6.51 12.37
CA ILE A 129 4.78 -5.31 12.19
C ILE A 129 4.49 -4.80 10.77
N ILE A 130 4.23 -3.50 10.62
CA ILE A 130 4.04 -2.83 9.33
C ILE A 130 5.13 -1.78 9.13
#